data_c55d15e7b107a8cc3e66fb3b3b144370
#
_entry.id   c55d15e7b107a8cc3e66fb3b3b144370
#
_cell.length_a   1.000
_cell.length_b   1.000
_cell.length_c   1.000
_cell.angle_alpha   90.00
_cell.angle_beta   90.00
_cell.angle_gamma   90.00
#
_symmetry.space_group_name_H-M   'P 1'
#
loop_
_entity.id
_entity.type
_entity.pdbx_description
1 polymer ?
#
loop_
_entity_poly.entity_id
_entity_poly.type
_entity_poly.pdbx_seq_one_letter_code
_entity_poly.pdbx_strand_id
1 'polypeptide(L)'
;MTLNQYQNEAMRTASGVTNASNENLILNGAMGLCGESGEIIDLLKKNMFQGHDVDKEHLAKECGDVLWYVAVLAKGLGYELDEIAEMNKAKLRKRYPDGFEVEKSLHRAEGDI
;
A
#
# COMPACT_ATOMS: atom_id res chain seq x y z
N MET A 1 14.54 3.61 -10.97
CA MET A 1 14.18 2.41 -10.19
C MET A 1 12.77 1.98 -10.56
N THR A 2 12.56 0.70 -10.81
CA THR A 2 11.22 0.12 -11.04
C THR A 2 10.59 -0.30 -9.71
N LEU A 3 9.28 -0.56 -9.72
CA LEU A 3 8.59 -1.10 -8.53
C LEU A 3 9.15 -2.47 -8.14
N ASN A 4 9.48 -3.31 -9.11
CA ASN A 4 10.09 -4.62 -8.84
C ASN A 4 11.48 -4.49 -8.23
N GLN A 5 12.28 -3.56 -8.69
CA GLN A 5 13.60 -3.27 -8.07
C GLN A 5 13.41 -2.80 -6.64
N TYR A 6 12.44 -1.93 -6.39
CA TYR A 6 12.12 -1.49 -5.03
C TYR A 6 11.72 -2.68 -4.15
N GLN A 7 10.85 -3.57 -4.64
CA GLN A 7 10.43 -4.75 -3.90
C GLN A 7 11.61 -5.63 -3.49
N ASN A 8 12.55 -5.85 -4.41
CA ASN A 8 13.76 -6.62 -4.12
C ASN A 8 14.61 -5.94 -3.04
N GLU A 9 14.77 -4.62 -3.10
CA GLU A 9 15.49 -3.86 -2.07
C GLU A 9 14.77 -3.91 -0.73
N ALA A 10 13.45 -3.81 -0.72
CA ALA A 10 12.64 -3.89 0.49
C ALA A 10 12.84 -5.23 1.22
N MET A 11 12.90 -6.32 0.47
CA MET A 11 13.08 -7.65 1.06
C MET A 11 14.43 -7.83 1.78
N ARG A 12 15.42 -7.00 1.49
CA ARG A 12 16.71 -7.05 2.18
C ARG A 12 16.61 -6.75 3.67
N THR A 13 15.61 -6.00 4.07
CA THR A 13 15.40 -5.60 5.47
C THR A 13 14.31 -6.41 6.17
N ALA A 14 13.71 -7.37 5.49
CA ALA A 14 12.78 -8.30 6.13
C ALA A 14 13.53 -9.25 7.07
N SER A 15 12.99 -9.43 8.29
CA SER A 15 13.63 -10.32 9.28
C SER A 15 13.57 -11.79 8.84
N GLY A 16 14.40 -12.62 9.45
CA GLY A 16 14.35 -14.07 9.22
C GLY A 16 12.99 -14.67 9.59
N VAL A 17 12.34 -14.17 10.62
CA VAL A 17 11.00 -14.62 11.02
C VAL A 17 9.99 -14.24 9.94
N THR A 18 10.04 -13.01 9.43
CA THR A 18 9.18 -12.56 8.33
C THR A 18 9.37 -13.41 7.08
N ASN A 19 10.61 -13.69 6.73
CA ASN A 19 10.95 -14.49 5.54
C ASN A 19 10.79 -16.01 5.73
N ALA A 20 10.40 -16.48 6.92
CA ALA A 20 10.33 -17.90 7.21
C ALA A 20 9.26 -18.64 6.39
N SER A 21 8.19 -17.94 5.98
CA SER A 21 7.10 -18.53 5.19
C SER A 21 6.32 -17.44 4.45
N ASN A 22 5.58 -17.85 3.42
CA ASN A 22 4.66 -16.93 2.74
C ASN A 22 3.58 -16.42 3.69
N GLU A 23 3.09 -17.25 4.59
CA GLU A 23 2.11 -16.85 5.60
C GLU A 23 2.66 -15.73 6.49
N ASN A 24 3.91 -15.85 6.95
CA ASN A 24 4.54 -14.81 7.75
C ASN A 24 4.73 -13.50 6.96
N LEU A 25 5.10 -13.58 5.70
CA LEU A 25 5.20 -12.41 4.82
C LEU A 25 3.83 -11.72 4.67
N ILE A 26 2.78 -12.48 4.45
CA ILE A 26 1.40 -11.95 4.32
C ILE A 26 0.96 -11.27 5.61
N LEU A 27 1.10 -11.95 6.75
CA LEU A 27 0.67 -11.42 8.04
C LEU A 27 1.47 -10.18 8.45
N ASN A 28 2.79 -10.24 8.33
CA ASN A 28 3.65 -9.10 8.65
C ASN A 28 3.31 -7.89 7.76
N GLY A 29 3.17 -8.13 6.46
CA GLY A 29 2.81 -7.09 5.51
C GLY A 29 1.45 -6.45 5.82
N ALA A 30 0.44 -7.26 6.06
CA ALA A 30 -0.91 -6.77 6.36
C ALA A 30 -0.98 -6.00 7.68
N MET A 31 -0.38 -6.54 8.74
CA MET A 31 -0.35 -5.88 10.05
C MET A 31 0.42 -4.57 10.00
N GLY A 32 1.58 -4.56 9.37
CA GLY A 32 2.42 -3.37 9.26
C GLY A 32 1.79 -2.30 8.38
N LEU A 33 1.16 -2.68 7.28
CA LEU A 33 0.41 -1.77 6.43
C LEU A 33 -0.66 -1.02 7.23
N CYS A 34 -1.41 -1.74 8.04
CA CYS A 34 -2.43 -1.15 8.92
C CYS A 34 -1.80 -0.22 9.96
N GLY A 35 -0.72 -0.65 10.59
CA GLY A 35 -0.01 0.14 11.61
C GLY A 35 0.55 1.44 11.06
N GLU A 36 1.23 1.39 9.92
CA GLU A 36 1.83 2.58 9.31
C GLU A 36 0.78 3.55 8.75
N SER A 37 -0.34 3.03 8.24
CA SER A 37 -1.47 3.87 7.85
C SER A 37 -2.04 4.61 9.08
N GLY A 38 -2.06 3.94 10.22
CA GLY A 38 -2.44 4.54 11.51
C GLY A 38 -1.49 5.66 11.95
N GLU A 39 -0.19 5.51 11.73
CA GLU A 39 0.81 6.56 12.03
C GLU A 39 0.53 7.83 11.21
N ILE A 40 0.17 7.68 9.94
CA ILE A 40 -0.17 8.83 9.08
C ILE A 40 -1.37 9.57 9.65
N ILE A 41 -2.44 8.88 9.96
CA ILE A 41 -3.66 9.54 10.47
C ILE A 41 -3.44 10.13 11.86
N ASP A 42 -2.60 9.54 12.69
CA ASP A 42 -2.26 10.09 14.01
C ASP A 42 -1.55 11.44 13.89
N LEU A 43 -0.61 11.57 12.95
CA LEU A 43 0.06 12.84 12.69
C LEU A 43 -0.93 13.92 12.23
N LEU A 44 -1.87 13.58 11.37
CA LEU A 44 -2.91 14.49 10.89
C LEU A 44 -3.90 14.86 12.01
N LYS A 45 -4.26 13.90 12.84
CA LYS A 45 -5.12 14.12 14.01
C LYS A 45 -4.47 15.12 14.98
N LYS A 46 -3.20 14.94 15.27
CA LYS A 46 -2.45 15.83 16.16
C LYS A 46 -2.37 17.24 15.59
N ASN A 47 -2.23 17.38 14.28
CA ASN A 47 -2.28 18.69 13.65
C ASN A 47 -3.66 19.33 13.81
N MET A 48 -4.72 18.62 13.47
CA MET A 48 -6.08 19.17 13.48
C MET A 48 -6.60 19.49 14.88
N PHE A 49 -6.32 18.65 15.86
CA PHE A 49 -6.95 18.71 17.17
C PHE A 49 -6.02 19.07 18.33
N GLN A 50 -4.71 19.00 18.13
CA GLN A 50 -3.75 19.15 19.23
C GLN A 50 -2.65 20.19 18.95
N GLY A 51 -2.81 21.00 17.91
CA GLY A 51 -1.93 22.12 17.59
C GLY A 51 -0.54 21.77 17.07
N HIS A 52 -0.29 20.54 16.67
CA HIS A 52 0.99 20.15 16.07
C HIS A 52 1.06 20.64 14.63
N ASP A 53 2.26 21.07 14.18
CA ASP A 53 2.50 21.37 12.77
C ASP A 53 2.55 20.11 11.94
N VAL A 54 2.11 20.20 10.67
CA VAL A 54 2.26 19.10 9.71
C VAL A 54 3.68 19.11 9.17
N ASP A 55 4.41 18.02 9.39
CA ASP A 55 5.71 17.78 8.79
C ASP A 55 5.54 16.89 7.56
N LYS A 56 5.59 17.50 6.38
CA LYS A 56 5.37 16.79 5.11
C LYS A 56 6.45 15.76 4.83
N GLU A 57 7.69 16.01 5.24
CA GLU A 57 8.77 15.03 5.08
C GLU A 57 8.52 13.80 5.95
N HIS A 58 8.07 13.99 7.17
CA HIS A 58 7.70 12.89 8.06
C HIS A 58 6.55 12.06 7.45
N LEU A 59 5.50 12.73 6.98
CA LEU A 59 4.39 12.04 6.30
C LEU A 59 4.86 11.24 5.08
N ALA A 60 5.78 11.81 4.30
CA ALA A 60 6.34 11.11 3.13
C ALA A 60 7.13 9.86 3.55
N LYS A 61 7.86 9.93 4.66
CA LYS A 61 8.58 8.76 5.20
C LYS A 61 7.61 7.67 5.65
N GLU A 62 6.51 8.04 6.29
CA GLU A 62 5.45 7.08 6.66
C GLU A 62 4.81 6.45 5.43
N CYS A 63 4.63 7.20 4.34
CA CYS A 63 4.20 6.63 3.07
C CYS A 63 5.19 5.58 2.55
N GLY A 64 6.48 5.83 2.72
CA GLY A 64 7.53 4.85 2.40
C GLY A 64 7.39 3.56 3.21
N ASP A 65 7.09 3.67 4.50
CA ASP A 65 6.88 2.51 5.36
C ASP A 65 5.64 1.73 4.94
N VAL A 66 4.56 2.40 4.57
CA VAL A 66 3.38 1.76 3.98
C VAL A 66 3.77 0.98 2.71
N LEU A 67 4.56 1.61 1.83
CA LEU A 67 5.00 0.97 0.59
C LEU A 67 5.86 -0.27 0.87
N TRP A 68 6.72 -0.22 1.88
CA TRP A 68 7.53 -1.36 2.31
C TRP A 68 6.66 -2.56 2.68
N TYR A 69 5.63 -2.34 3.49
CA TYR A 69 4.72 -3.42 3.89
C TYR A 69 3.87 -3.93 2.72
N VAL A 70 3.49 -3.07 1.78
CA VAL A 70 2.84 -3.52 0.53
C VAL A 70 3.76 -4.44 -0.26
N ALA A 71 5.05 -4.11 -0.36
CA ALA A 71 6.04 -4.94 -1.05
C ALA A 71 6.18 -6.31 -0.39
N VAL A 72 6.23 -6.35 0.94
CA VAL A 72 6.33 -7.60 1.71
C VAL A 72 5.08 -8.46 1.53
N LEU A 73 3.90 -7.85 1.64
CA LEU A 73 2.62 -8.54 1.43
C LEU A 73 2.53 -9.13 0.03
N ALA A 74 2.89 -8.35 -1.00
CA ALA A 74 2.91 -8.81 -2.38
C ALA A 74 3.82 -10.03 -2.55
N LYS A 75 5.00 -10.00 -1.95
CA LYS A 75 5.94 -11.13 -1.98
C LYS A 75 5.33 -12.39 -1.40
N GLY A 76 4.67 -12.28 -0.26
CA GLY A 76 3.98 -13.41 0.37
C GLY A 76 2.85 -13.97 -0.47
N LEU A 77 2.16 -13.13 -1.23
CA LEU A 77 1.08 -13.53 -2.14
C LEU A 77 1.62 -14.12 -3.46
N GLY A 78 2.93 -14.05 -3.70
CA GLY A 78 3.53 -14.53 -4.94
C GLY A 78 3.42 -13.55 -6.12
N TYR A 79 3.25 -12.27 -5.84
CA TYR A 79 3.17 -11.22 -6.86
C TYR A 79 4.35 -10.27 -6.80
N GLU A 80 4.77 -9.81 -7.99
CA GLU A 80 5.66 -8.67 -8.09
C GLU A 80 4.84 -7.37 -8.01
N LEU A 81 5.43 -6.30 -7.50
CA LEU A 81 4.72 -5.01 -7.38
C LEU A 81 4.27 -4.46 -8.73
N ASP A 82 5.04 -4.65 -9.79
CA ASP A 82 4.63 -4.23 -11.14
C ASP A 82 3.34 -4.94 -11.56
N GLU A 83 3.18 -6.22 -11.23
CA GLU A 83 1.95 -6.97 -11.52
C GLU A 83 0.75 -6.39 -10.78
N ILE A 84 0.92 -6.06 -9.49
CA ILE A 84 -0.15 -5.46 -8.69
C ILE A 84 -0.54 -4.10 -9.24
N ALA A 85 0.43 -3.28 -9.63
CA ALA A 85 0.18 -1.99 -10.25
C ALA A 85 -0.60 -2.13 -11.57
N GLU A 86 -0.22 -3.09 -12.40
CA GLU A 86 -0.94 -3.36 -13.66
C GLU A 86 -2.37 -3.88 -13.42
N MET A 87 -2.55 -4.75 -12.43
CA MET A 87 -3.88 -5.23 -12.03
C MET A 87 -4.77 -4.07 -11.58
N ASN A 88 -4.22 -3.15 -10.81
CA ASN A 88 -4.96 -1.97 -10.36
C ASN A 88 -5.32 -1.04 -11.52
N LYS A 89 -4.38 -0.79 -12.42
CA LYS A 89 -4.64 0.01 -13.63
C LYS A 89 -5.74 -0.60 -14.49
N ALA A 90 -5.69 -1.90 -14.73
CA ALA A 90 -6.69 -2.61 -15.52
C ALA A 90 -8.09 -2.53 -14.89
N LYS A 91 -8.16 -2.72 -13.57
CA LYS A 91 -9.39 -2.58 -12.79
C LYS A 91 -9.99 -1.18 -12.93
N LEU A 92 -9.18 -0.14 -12.79
CA LEU A 92 -9.63 1.24 -12.86
C LEU A 92 -10.02 1.66 -14.28
N ARG A 93 -9.32 1.18 -15.31
CA ARG A 93 -9.69 1.42 -16.71
C ARG A 93 -11.04 0.77 -17.06
N LYS A 94 -11.29 -0.40 -16.52
CA LYS A 94 -12.58 -1.08 -16.71
C LYS A 94 -13.72 -0.35 -16.01
N ARG A 95 -13.49 0.17 -14.79
CA ARG A 95 -14.48 0.92 -14.03
C ARG A 95 -14.71 2.30 -14.62
N TYR A 96 -13.64 2.99 -15.00
CA TYR A 96 -13.63 4.37 -15.46
C TYR A 96 -12.91 4.50 -16.81
N PRO A 97 -13.48 4.00 -17.91
CA PRO A 97 -12.80 4.01 -19.20
C PRO A 97 -12.47 5.41 -19.72
N ASP A 98 -13.26 6.41 -19.33
CA ASP A 98 -13.11 7.82 -19.75
C ASP A 98 -12.70 8.73 -18.60
N GLY A 99 -12.08 8.19 -17.54
CA GLY A 99 -11.77 8.91 -16.32
C GLY A 99 -12.84 8.75 -15.26
N PHE A 100 -12.63 9.36 -14.09
CA PHE A 100 -13.57 9.22 -12.97
C PHE A 100 -14.96 9.77 -13.29
N GLU A 101 -15.99 8.98 -12.98
CA GLU A 101 -17.39 9.37 -13.05
C GLU A 101 -18.12 8.90 -11.79
N VAL A 102 -18.87 9.80 -11.15
CA VAL A 102 -19.62 9.51 -9.92
C VAL A 102 -20.57 8.33 -10.12
N GLU A 103 -21.28 8.30 -11.22
CA GLU A 103 -22.24 7.23 -11.54
C GLU A 103 -21.58 5.85 -11.55
N LYS A 104 -20.37 5.74 -12.13
CA LYS A 104 -19.64 4.48 -12.20
C LYS A 104 -19.04 4.08 -10.86
N SER A 105 -18.82 5.02 -9.97
CA SER A 105 -18.43 4.74 -8.60
C SER A 105 -19.61 4.21 -7.76
N LEU A 106 -20.79 4.80 -7.93
CA LEU A 106 -21.99 4.41 -7.20
C LEU A 106 -22.59 3.08 -7.70
N HIS A 107 -22.53 2.85 -9.03
CA HIS A 107 -23.15 1.69 -9.69
C HIS A 107 -22.10 0.89 -10.45
N ARG A 108 -21.28 0.15 -9.69
CA ARG A 108 -20.24 -0.72 -10.25
C ARG A 108 -20.85 -1.91 -10.99
N ALA A 109 -20.15 -2.39 -12.02
CA ALA A 109 -20.51 -3.61 -12.70
C ALA A 109 -20.45 -4.81 -11.74
N GLU A 110 -21.26 -5.84 -12.00
CA GLU A 110 -21.22 -7.08 -11.26
C GLU A 110 -19.82 -7.69 -11.29
N GLY A 111 -19.30 -8.08 -10.13
CA GLY A 111 -17.95 -8.65 -9.99
C GLY A 111 -16.82 -7.62 -9.90
N ASP A 112 -17.11 -6.33 -10.03
CA ASP A 112 -16.11 -5.26 -9.82
C ASP A 112 -15.94 -4.99 -8.33
N ILE A 113 -14.83 -5.44 -7.81
CA ILE A 113 -14.48 -5.32 -6.38
C ILE A 113 -13.27 -4.40 -6.18
#